data_940c9161f3a2fbd7d97970e8726ff7c7
#
_entry.id   940c9161f3a2fbd7d97970e8726ff7c7
#
_cell.length_a   1.000
_cell.length_b   1.000
_cell.length_c   1.000
_cell.angle_alpha   90.00
_cell.angle_beta   90.00
_cell.angle_gamma   90.00
#
_symmetry.space_group_name_H-M   'P 1'
#
loop_
_entity.id
_entity.type
_entity.pdbx_description
1 polymer ?
#
loop_
_entity_poly.entity_id
_entity_poly.type
_entity_poly.pdbx_seq_one_letter_code
_entity_poly.pdbx_strand_id
1 'polypeptide(L)'
;EYVARNYGMDPPELLTGKHVLIVDFSFPRAILDDMVNEAGVASVVILDHHKTAQADLEPFRFTESSPGAIAPDDVTGMLRDLAELNRPPILALFDMERSGAGLAWDFANSDAELRLSRPMLVNMVEDRDLWRFDLGECSKFLHLALTSGEVTFQRWDAADQNIDTFVERGQAIAAYRDMLVAEIAERATVMVIDGEYGMGVDCPYSLASDVCHHLLQEWPDTRFAAAIVRGKQSVSYSL
;
A
#
# COMPACT_ATOMS: atom_id res chain seq x y z
N GLU A 1 -14.60 -12.51 5.20
CA GLU A 1 -14.49 -12.47 3.72
C GLU A 1 -13.45 -11.43 3.33
N TYR A 2 -12.56 -11.78 2.39
CA TYR A 2 -11.55 -10.87 1.84
C TYR A 2 -11.95 -10.42 0.44
N VAL A 3 -11.83 -9.11 0.17
CA VAL A 3 -12.17 -8.53 -1.13
C VAL A 3 -11.07 -7.54 -1.53
N ALA A 4 -10.35 -7.84 -2.62
CA ALA A 4 -9.34 -6.92 -3.16
C ALA A 4 -10.01 -5.67 -3.77
N ARG A 5 -9.46 -4.49 -3.47
CA ARG A 5 -9.88 -3.21 -4.02
C ARG A 5 -8.68 -2.35 -4.37
N ASN A 6 -8.91 -1.40 -5.28
CA ASN A 6 -7.93 -0.42 -5.72
C ASN A 6 -8.58 0.96 -5.87
N TYR A 7 -7.76 2.00 -5.94
CA TYR A 7 -8.23 3.36 -6.19
C TYR A 7 -9.09 3.43 -7.46
N GLY A 8 -10.23 4.14 -7.36
CA GLY A 8 -11.20 4.27 -8.45
C GLY A 8 -12.19 3.12 -8.59
N MET A 9 -12.11 2.10 -7.73
CA MET A 9 -13.13 1.05 -7.64
C MET A 9 -14.20 1.41 -6.61
N ASP A 10 -15.44 1.00 -6.88
CA ASP A 10 -16.53 1.14 -5.91
C ASP A 10 -16.39 0.16 -4.73
N PRO A 11 -16.98 0.46 -3.56
CA PRO A 11 -17.10 -0.48 -2.46
C PRO A 11 -17.76 -1.80 -2.90
N PRO A 12 -17.46 -2.92 -2.20
CA PRO A 12 -18.19 -4.16 -2.44
C PRO A 12 -19.69 -4.01 -2.22
N GLU A 13 -20.49 -4.76 -2.97
CA GLU A 13 -21.93 -4.88 -2.71
C GLU A 13 -22.22 -5.65 -1.41
N LEU A 14 -23.45 -5.52 -0.90
CA LEU A 14 -23.98 -6.31 0.24
C LEU A 14 -23.21 -6.11 1.56
N LEU A 15 -22.86 -4.88 1.88
CA LEU A 15 -22.16 -4.53 3.12
C LEU A 15 -23.09 -4.19 4.30
N THR A 16 -24.40 -4.16 4.10
CA THR A 16 -25.39 -3.84 5.15
C THR A 16 -25.19 -4.69 6.40
N GLY A 17 -25.05 -4.04 7.55
CA GLY A 17 -24.83 -4.66 8.85
C GLY A 17 -23.44 -5.29 9.03
N LYS A 18 -22.51 -5.11 8.08
CA LYS A 18 -21.15 -5.63 8.18
C LYS A 18 -20.23 -4.67 8.93
N HIS A 19 -19.24 -5.23 9.64
CA HIS A 19 -18.06 -4.51 10.09
C HIS A 19 -17.00 -4.64 9.01
N VAL A 20 -16.48 -3.52 8.53
CA VAL A 20 -15.53 -3.47 7.41
C VAL A 20 -14.17 -3.03 7.92
N LEU A 21 -13.14 -3.82 7.65
CA LEU A 21 -11.74 -3.46 7.85
C LEU A 21 -11.11 -3.19 6.48
N ILE A 22 -10.59 -1.99 6.30
CA ILE A 22 -9.88 -1.57 5.10
C ILE A 22 -8.39 -1.47 5.45
N VAL A 23 -7.53 -2.11 4.66
CA VAL A 23 -6.09 -2.17 4.94
C VAL A 23 -5.32 -1.74 3.71
N ASP A 24 -4.29 -0.90 3.92
CA ASP A 24 -3.37 -0.41 2.87
C ASP A 24 -4.06 0.37 1.76
N PHE A 25 -5.21 0.91 2.06
CA PHE A 25 -6.09 1.59 1.12
C PHE A 25 -7.15 2.38 1.88
N SER A 26 -7.66 3.44 1.27
CA SER A 26 -8.81 4.18 1.78
C SER A 26 -9.74 4.60 0.67
N PHE A 27 -11.04 4.50 0.89
CA PHE A 27 -12.01 5.20 0.07
C PHE A 27 -12.03 6.70 0.44
N PRO A 28 -12.36 7.60 -0.50
CA PRO A 28 -12.64 8.99 -0.18
C PRO A 28 -13.72 9.13 0.90
N ARG A 29 -13.62 10.19 1.70
CA ARG A 29 -14.54 10.46 2.80
C ARG A 29 -16.01 10.36 2.41
N ALA A 30 -16.40 10.93 1.27
CA ALA A 30 -17.78 10.89 0.79
C ALA A 30 -18.30 9.46 0.61
N ILE A 31 -17.45 8.55 0.09
CA ILE A 31 -17.81 7.13 -0.10
C ILE A 31 -17.95 6.44 1.27
N LEU A 32 -17.10 6.73 2.24
CA LEU A 32 -17.20 6.17 3.59
C LEU A 32 -18.49 6.65 4.31
N ASP A 33 -18.83 7.92 4.16
CA ASP A 33 -20.07 8.47 4.67
C ASP A 33 -21.29 7.78 4.04
N ASP A 34 -21.29 7.54 2.72
CA ASP A 34 -22.35 6.82 2.01
C ASP A 34 -22.43 5.34 2.44
N MET A 35 -21.29 4.68 2.66
CA MET A 35 -21.26 3.30 3.17
C MET A 35 -21.99 3.14 4.50
N VAL A 36 -21.81 4.09 5.41
CA VAL A 36 -22.42 4.05 6.74
C VAL A 36 -23.88 4.52 6.68
N ASN A 37 -24.15 5.65 6.04
CA ASN A 37 -25.47 6.31 6.08
C ASN A 37 -26.48 5.69 5.11
N GLU A 38 -26.04 5.30 3.91
CA GLU A 38 -26.93 4.82 2.84
C GLU A 38 -26.88 3.29 2.68
N ALA A 39 -25.66 2.69 2.66
CA ALA A 39 -25.52 1.25 2.52
C ALA A 39 -25.70 0.48 3.84
N GLY A 40 -25.78 1.19 4.99
CA GLY A 40 -26.04 0.61 6.30
C GLY A 40 -24.90 -0.28 6.83
N VAL A 41 -23.65 0.07 6.53
CA VAL A 41 -22.46 -0.57 7.11
C VAL A 41 -22.44 -0.32 8.62
N ALA A 42 -22.22 -1.36 9.40
CA ALA A 42 -22.25 -1.26 10.87
C ALA A 42 -21.06 -0.47 11.43
N SER A 43 -19.88 -0.64 10.87
CA SER A 43 -18.70 0.17 11.18
C SER A 43 -17.61 0.00 10.11
N VAL A 44 -16.73 0.99 10.03
CA VAL A 44 -15.53 0.96 9.17
C VAL A 44 -14.30 1.25 10.01
N VAL A 45 -13.28 0.41 9.89
CA VAL A 45 -11.94 0.61 10.45
C VAL A 45 -10.94 0.67 9.29
N ILE A 46 -10.09 1.66 9.29
CA ILE A 46 -9.10 1.89 8.24
C ILE A 46 -7.71 1.84 8.86
N LEU A 47 -6.84 1.01 8.30
CA LEU A 47 -5.42 0.91 8.64
C LEU A 47 -4.62 1.30 7.40
N ASP A 48 -4.05 2.51 7.37
CA ASP A 48 -3.44 3.04 6.15
C ASP A 48 -2.20 3.89 6.46
N HIS A 49 -1.37 4.15 5.46
CA HIS A 49 -0.16 4.94 5.55
C HIS A 49 -0.02 6.00 4.43
N HIS A 50 -1.09 6.23 3.65
CA HIS A 50 -1.08 7.20 2.57
C HIS A 50 -1.42 8.61 3.06
N LYS A 51 -0.51 9.57 2.87
CA LYS A 51 -0.66 10.97 3.33
C LYS A 51 -1.90 11.67 2.79
N THR A 52 -2.26 11.41 1.54
CA THR A 52 -3.45 12.00 0.90
C THR A 52 -4.74 11.50 1.55
N ALA A 53 -4.81 10.20 1.86
CA ALA A 53 -5.93 9.60 2.57
C ALA A 53 -6.01 10.12 4.01
N GLN A 54 -4.89 10.26 4.71
CA GLN A 54 -4.85 10.85 6.05
C GLN A 54 -5.45 12.25 6.09
N ALA A 55 -5.13 13.10 5.10
CA ALA A 55 -5.65 14.46 5.03
C ALA A 55 -7.18 14.49 4.79
N ASP A 56 -7.69 13.64 3.90
CA ASP A 56 -9.12 13.55 3.60
C ASP A 56 -9.94 12.98 4.78
N LEU A 57 -9.36 12.04 5.51
CA LEU A 57 -10.01 11.31 6.60
C LEU A 57 -9.69 11.85 8.00
N GLU A 58 -9.11 13.04 8.10
CA GLU A 58 -8.80 13.68 9.39
C GLU A 58 -9.97 13.68 10.40
N PRO A 59 -11.24 13.90 10.01
CA PRO A 59 -12.38 13.83 10.94
C PRO A 59 -12.63 12.46 11.57
N PHE A 60 -12.13 11.39 10.96
CA PHE A 60 -12.26 10.00 11.44
C PHE A 60 -10.98 9.49 12.11
N ARG A 61 -9.95 10.33 12.14
CA ARG A 61 -8.64 9.96 12.65
C ARG A 61 -8.68 9.71 14.14
N PHE A 62 -8.04 8.61 14.52
CA PHE A 62 -7.74 8.31 15.92
C PHE A 62 -6.36 8.88 16.27
N THR A 63 -6.29 9.74 17.29
CA THR A 63 -5.11 10.55 17.61
C THR A 63 -4.37 10.13 18.88
N GLU A 64 -4.92 9.24 19.70
CA GLU A 64 -4.45 9.04 21.09
C GLU A 64 -3.40 7.94 21.28
N SER A 65 -3.08 7.15 20.27
CA SER A 65 -2.09 6.06 20.43
C SER A 65 -1.29 5.84 19.15
N SER A 66 -0.05 5.37 19.31
CA SER A 66 0.65 4.79 18.16
C SER A 66 -0.17 3.65 17.58
N PRO A 67 -0.36 3.58 16.25
CA PRO A 67 -1.19 2.56 15.59
C PRO A 67 -0.84 1.12 15.99
N GLY A 68 0.40 0.86 16.34
CA GLY A 68 0.86 -0.43 16.85
C GLY A 68 0.37 -0.80 18.26
N ALA A 69 -0.44 0.03 18.90
CA ALA A 69 -0.96 -0.22 20.26
C ALA A 69 -2.46 -0.55 20.28
N ILE A 70 -3.16 -0.50 19.13
CA ILE A 70 -4.62 -0.68 19.09
C ILE A 70 -4.95 -2.13 18.74
N ALA A 71 -5.71 -2.76 19.62
CA ALA A 71 -6.26 -4.10 19.41
C ALA A 71 -7.70 -4.04 18.88
N PRO A 72 -8.21 -5.11 18.25
CA PRO A 72 -9.61 -5.20 17.85
C PRO A 72 -10.60 -4.93 19.01
N ASP A 73 -10.24 -5.33 20.23
CA ASP A 73 -11.09 -5.09 21.41
C ASP A 73 -11.16 -3.61 21.77
N ASP A 74 -10.07 -2.84 21.62
CA ASP A 74 -10.04 -1.40 21.83
C ASP A 74 -10.97 -0.68 20.84
N VAL A 75 -10.95 -1.11 19.57
CA VAL A 75 -11.81 -0.58 18.50
C VAL A 75 -13.29 -0.72 18.87
N THR A 76 -13.67 -1.84 19.48
CA THR A 76 -15.07 -2.04 19.91
C THR A 76 -15.51 -1.00 20.93
N GLY A 77 -14.64 -0.65 21.89
CA GLY A 77 -14.86 0.43 22.84
C GLY A 77 -15.00 1.79 22.15
N MET A 78 -14.05 2.13 21.29
CA MET A 78 -14.04 3.39 20.54
C MET A 78 -15.27 3.58 19.66
N LEU A 79 -15.70 2.53 18.95
CA LEU A 79 -16.92 2.59 18.12
C LEU A 79 -18.17 2.83 18.98
N ARG A 80 -18.23 2.29 20.20
CA ARG A 80 -19.30 2.57 21.15
C ARG A 80 -19.29 4.03 21.58
N ASP A 81 -18.12 4.56 21.92
CA ASP A 81 -17.95 5.97 22.31
C ASP A 81 -18.36 6.91 21.18
N LEU A 82 -18.02 6.59 19.92
CA LEU A 82 -18.50 7.35 18.75
C LEU A 82 -20.03 7.33 18.65
N ALA A 83 -20.66 6.19 18.88
CA ALA A 83 -22.12 6.07 18.85
C ALA A 83 -22.79 6.92 19.96
N GLU A 84 -22.24 6.95 21.17
CA GLU A 84 -22.72 7.81 22.27
C GLU A 84 -22.59 9.31 21.94
N LEU A 85 -21.56 9.67 21.16
CA LEU A 85 -21.33 11.03 20.68
C LEU A 85 -22.12 11.37 19.41
N ASN A 86 -22.96 10.45 18.92
CA ASN A 86 -23.69 10.57 17.66
C ASN A 86 -22.79 10.89 16.45
N ARG A 87 -21.58 10.28 16.43
CA ARG A 87 -20.62 10.38 15.35
C ARG A 87 -20.71 9.14 14.46
N PRO A 88 -20.32 9.22 13.16
CA PRO A 88 -20.24 8.06 12.29
C PRO A 88 -19.32 6.98 12.88
N PRO A 89 -19.67 5.68 12.78
CA PRO A 89 -18.88 4.58 13.28
C PRO A 89 -17.69 4.25 12.33
N ILE A 90 -16.86 5.26 12.11
CA ILE A 90 -15.69 5.21 11.22
C ILE A 90 -14.45 5.58 12.04
N LEU A 91 -13.44 4.72 12.04
CA LEU A 91 -12.15 4.94 12.68
C LEU A 91 -11.02 4.80 11.64
N ALA A 92 -10.17 5.80 11.54
CA ALA A 92 -9.02 5.80 10.65
C ALA A 92 -7.70 5.90 11.44
N LEU A 93 -6.85 4.91 11.25
CA LEU A 93 -5.52 4.80 11.87
C LEU A 93 -4.47 4.98 10.77
N PHE A 94 -3.63 5.99 10.94
CA PHE A 94 -2.57 6.30 9.99
C PHE A 94 -1.21 6.25 10.67
N ASP A 95 -0.28 5.50 10.08
CA ASP A 95 1.13 5.53 10.46
C ASP A 95 2.01 5.49 9.21
N MET A 96 2.69 6.59 8.91
CA MET A 96 3.55 6.73 7.74
C MET A 96 4.86 5.94 7.86
N GLU A 97 5.20 5.48 9.06
CA GLU A 97 6.39 4.67 9.32
C GLU A 97 6.11 3.16 9.24
N ARG A 98 4.89 2.77 8.85
CA ARG A 98 4.44 1.39 8.78
C ARG A 98 3.77 1.11 7.44
N SER A 99 3.94 -0.10 6.93
CA SER A 99 3.16 -0.57 5.78
C SER A 99 1.76 -1.03 6.19
N GLY A 100 0.84 -1.13 5.23
CA GLY A 100 -0.47 -1.73 5.47
C GLY A 100 -0.37 -3.16 6.02
N ALA A 101 0.58 -3.95 5.53
CA ALA A 101 0.84 -5.31 6.03
C ALA A 101 1.30 -5.31 7.50
N GLY A 102 2.22 -4.40 7.86
CA GLY A 102 2.68 -4.23 9.23
C GLY A 102 1.58 -3.78 10.17
N LEU A 103 0.77 -2.79 9.76
CA LEU A 103 -0.38 -2.32 10.53
C LEU A 103 -1.41 -3.43 10.75
N ALA A 104 -1.71 -4.22 9.72
CA ALA A 104 -2.65 -5.34 9.82
C ALA A 104 -2.15 -6.43 10.77
N TRP A 105 -0.84 -6.75 10.71
CA TRP A 105 -0.23 -7.71 11.63
C TRP A 105 -0.37 -7.26 13.09
N ASP A 106 0.01 -6.03 13.38
CA ASP A 106 -0.03 -5.52 14.75
C ASP A 106 -1.46 -5.37 15.28
N PHE A 107 -2.39 -4.98 14.42
CA PHE A 107 -3.82 -4.93 14.76
C PHE A 107 -4.37 -6.31 15.09
N ALA A 108 -4.06 -7.33 14.28
CA ALA A 108 -4.52 -8.69 14.50
C ALA A 108 -3.86 -9.38 15.72
N ASN A 109 -2.64 -8.95 16.07
CA ASN A 109 -1.85 -9.54 17.17
C ASN A 109 -1.67 -8.52 18.29
N SER A 110 -2.71 -8.33 19.10
CA SER A 110 -2.72 -7.37 20.20
C SER A 110 -1.73 -7.69 21.33
N ASP A 111 -1.31 -8.94 21.45
CA ASP A 111 -0.30 -9.38 22.40
C ASP A 111 1.10 -8.87 22.00
N ALA A 112 1.81 -8.27 22.96
CA ALA A 112 3.15 -7.72 22.73
C ALA A 112 4.17 -8.78 22.29
N GLU A 113 4.09 -10.01 22.82
CA GLU A 113 4.97 -11.10 22.43
C GLU A 113 4.70 -11.56 20.99
N LEU A 114 3.44 -11.63 20.59
CA LEU A 114 3.06 -11.97 19.22
C LEU A 114 3.49 -10.88 18.22
N ARG A 115 3.43 -9.60 18.60
CA ARG A 115 3.96 -8.51 17.76
C ARG A 115 5.46 -8.63 17.53
N LEU A 116 6.23 -9.01 18.56
CA LEU A 116 7.67 -9.23 18.44
C LEU A 116 8.01 -10.45 17.59
N SER A 117 7.09 -11.39 17.42
CA SER A 117 7.24 -12.59 16.57
C SER A 117 6.74 -12.38 15.15
N ARG A 118 6.69 -11.12 14.67
CA ARG A 118 6.25 -10.80 13.31
C ARG A 118 7.01 -11.65 12.28
N PRO A 119 6.31 -12.32 11.36
CA PRO A 119 6.95 -13.11 10.30
C PRO A 119 7.94 -12.28 9.48
N MET A 120 9.06 -12.89 9.10
CA MET A 120 10.06 -12.24 8.25
C MET A 120 9.44 -11.77 6.92
N LEU A 121 8.49 -12.52 6.37
CA LEU A 121 7.71 -12.13 5.19
C LEU A 121 7.09 -10.74 5.36
N VAL A 122 6.42 -10.47 6.48
CA VAL A 122 5.77 -9.18 6.75
C VAL A 122 6.81 -8.06 6.89
N ASN A 123 7.94 -8.35 7.55
CA ASN A 123 9.04 -7.38 7.67
C ASN A 123 9.65 -7.02 6.30
N MET A 124 9.85 -7.99 5.42
CA MET A 124 10.37 -7.75 4.08
C MET A 124 9.38 -7.02 3.18
N VAL A 125 8.08 -7.30 3.33
CA VAL A 125 7.03 -6.54 2.64
C VAL A 125 7.05 -5.08 3.08
N GLU A 126 7.10 -4.81 4.39
CA GLU A 126 7.17 -3.46 4.95
C GLU A 126 8.44 -2.72 4.51
N ASP A 127 9.58 -3.38 4.57
CA ASP A 127 10.87 -2.82 4.15
C ASP A 127 10.86 -2.38 2.66
N ARG A 128 10.27 -3.19 1.79
CA ARG A 128 10.11 -2.86 0.36
C ARG A 128 9.06 -1.79 0.12
N ASP A 129 7.94 -1.85 0.80
CA ASP A 129 6.80 -0.95 0.62
C ASP A 129 7.16 0.49 0.99
N LEU A 130 7.91 0.64 2.09
CA LEU A 130 8.41 1.93 2.57
C LEU A 130 9.74 2.36 1.91
N TRP A 131 10.24 1.60 0.93
CA TRP A 131 11.51 1.86 0.23
C TRP A 131 12.72 2.04 1.16
N ARG A 132 12.73 1.36 2.30
CA ARG A 132 13.83 1.43 3.28
C ARG A 132 15.04 0.62 2.84
N PHE A 133 14.79 -0.62 2.40
CA PHE A 133 15.82 -1.60 2.05
C PHE A 133 16.86 -1.85 3.16
N ASP A 134 16.44 -1.73 4.43
CA ASP A 134 17.26 -2.02 5.59
C ASP A 134 17.67 -3.51 5.65
N LEU A 135 16.84 -4.37 5.05
CA LEU A 135 17.11 -5.81 4.86
C LEU A 135 17.91 -6.10 3.57
N GLY A 136 18.44 -5.07 2.93
CA GLY A 136 19.14 -5.15 1.66
C GLY A 136 18.21 -5.47 0.47
N GLU A 137 18.78 -5.99 -0.60
CA GLU A 137 18.00 -6.31 -1.81
C GLU A 137 17.04 -7.50 -1.66
N CYS A 138 17.14 -8.25 -0.55
CA CYS A 138 16.28 -9.41 -0.30
C CYS A 138 14.80 -9.04 -0.33
N SER A 139 14.43 -7.88 0.20
CA SER A 139 13.04 -7.38 0.18
C SER A 139 12.55 -7.11 -1.26
N LYS A 140 13.41 -6.51 -2.11
CA LYS A 140 13.15 -6.33 -3.55
C LYS A 140 12.96 -7.67 -4.25
N PHE A 141 13.87 -8.63 -4.00
CA PHE A 141 13.83 -9.95 -4.64
C PHE A 141 12.59 -10.73 -4.22
N LEU A 142 12.25 -10.75 -2.92
CA LEU A 142 11.03 -11.39 -2.44
C LEU A 142 9.79 -10.79 -3.11
N HIS A 143 9.69 -9.48 -3.17
CA HIS A 143 8.58 -8.79 -3.85
C HIS A 143 8.45 -9.22 -5.32
N LEU A 144 9.56 -9.25 -6.08
CA LEU A 144 9.54 -9.67 -7.47
C LEU A 144 9.12 -11.13 -7.64
N ALA A 145 9.56 -12.02 -6.75
CA ALA A 145 9.12 -13.40 -6.76
C ALA A 145 7.63 -13.55 -6.46
N LEU A 146 7.10 -12.81 -5.49
CA LEU A 146 5.68 -12.83 -5.13
C LEU A 146 4.80 -12.33 -6.28
N THR A 147 5.18 -11.20 -6.89
CA THR A 147 4.38 -10.53 -7.93
C THR A 147 4.55 -11.14 -9.33
N SER A 148 5.51 -12.03 -9.54
CA SER A 148 5.72 -12.72 -10.82
C SER A 148 4.73 -13.83 -11.13
N GLY A 149 3.79 -14.14 -10.24
CA GLY A 149 2.77 -15.18 -10.41
C GLY A 149 1.42 -14.74 -9.84
N GLU A 150 0.50 -15.69 -9.74
CA GLU A 150 -0.80 -15.42 -9.15
C GLU A 150 -0.67 -14.95 -7.70
N VAL A 151 -1.45 -13.93 -7.34
CA VAL A 151 -1.53 -13.42 -5.97
C VAL A 151 -2.59 -14.24 -5.22
N THR A 152 -2.13 -15.27 -4.48
CA THR A 152 -2.99 -16.15 -3.70
C THR A 152 -2.45 -16.31 -2.28
N PHE A 153 -3.32 -16.56 -1.31
CA PHE A 153 -2.90 -16.83 0.07
C PHE A 153 -1.95 -18.03 0.15
N GLN A 154 -2.21 -19.10 -0.60
CA GLN A 154 -1.35 -20.28 -0.66
C GLN A 154 0.08 -19.96 -1.12
N ARG A 155 0.22 -19.01 -2.07
CA ARG A 155 1.54 -18.58 -2.53
C ARG A 155 2.27 -17.76 -1.45
N TRP A 156 1.55 -16.93 -0.71
CA TRP A 156 2.11 -16.17 0.40
C TRP A 156 2.52 -17.08 1.57
N ASP A 157 1.69 -18.06 1.92
CA ASP A 157 2.02 -19.07 2.92
C ASP A 157 3.27 -19.88 2.51
N ALA A 158 3.39 -20.25 1.24
CA ALA A 158 4.55 -20.94 0.72
C ALA A 158 5.82 -20.05 0.76
N ALA A 159 5.68 -18.75 0.56
CA ALA A 159 6.79 -17.79 0.65
C ALA A 159 7.26 -17.62 2.10
N ASP A 160 6.33 -17.53 3.06
CA ASP A 160 6.67 -17.43 4.47
C ASP A 160 7.45 -18.66 4.97
N GLN A 161 7.09 -19.84 4.50
CA GLN A 161 7.77 -21.10 4.84
C GLN A 161 9.11 -21.29 4.12
N ASN A 162 9.34 -20.59 2.99
CA ASN A 162 10.50 -20.84 2.10
C ASN A 162 11.07 -19.52 1.55
N ILE A 163 11.30 -18.53 2.40
CA ILE A 163 11.73 -17.17 2.03
C ILE A 163 12.98 -17.22 1.12
N ASP A 164 14.00 -17.98 1.48
CA ASP A 164 15.26 -18.07 0.72
C ASP A 164 15.02 -18.49 -0.74
N THR A 165 14.16 -19.48 -0.96
CA THR A 165 13.81 -19.94 -2.31
C THR A 165 13.11 -18.86 -3.12
N PHE A 166 12.24 -18.06 -2.49
CA PHE A 166 11.58 -16.96 -3.16
C PHE A 166 12.54 -15.80 -3.45
N VAL A 167 13.46 -15.51 -2.53
CA VAL A 167 14.54 -14.52 -2.74
C VAL A 167 15.43 -14.91 -3.91
N GLU A 168 15.89 -16.16 -3.98
CA GLU A 168 16.70 -16.66 -5.12
C GLU A 168 15.96 -16.53 -6.46
N ARG A 169 14.68 -16.87 -6.52
CA ARG A 169 13.84 -16.67 -7.72
C ARG A 169 13.72 -15.20 -8.08
N GLY A 170 13.48 -14.34 -7.09
CA GLY A 170 13.38 -12.90 -7.29
C GLY A 170 14.67 -12.28 -7.77
N GLN A 171 15.83 -12.77 -7.33
CA GLN A 171 17.13 -12.32 -7.81
C GLN A 171 17.31 -12.56 -9.31
N ALA A 172 16.91 -13.74 -9.80
CA ALA A 172 16.97 -14.04 -11.23
C ALA A 172 16.01 -13.13 -12.04
N ILE A 173 14.82 -12.83 -11.50
CA ILE A 173 13.85 -11.91 -12.11
C ILE A 173 14.41 -10.48 -12.10
N ALA A 174 15.05 -10.04 -11.01
CA ALA A 174 15.62 -8.71 -10.87
C ALA A 174 16.68 -8.44 -11.96
N ALA A 175 17.60 -9.37 -12.19
CA ALA A 175 18.65 -9.23 -13.19
C ALA A 175 18.09 -8.91 -14.59
N TYR A 176 17.04 -9.63 -15.00
CA TYR A 176 16.36 -9.36 -16.27
C TYR A 176 15.57 -8.04 -16.27
N ARG A 177 14.90 -7.74 -15.15
CA ARG A 177 14.13 -6.53 -14.99
C ARG A 177 15.00 -5.27 -15.02
N ASP A 178 16.15 -5.31 -14.33
CA ASP A 178 17.09 -4.19 -14.29
C ASP A 178 17.67 -3.89 -15.69
N MET A 179 17.92 -4.94 -16.51
CA MET A 179 18.28 -4.77 -17.91
C MET A 179 17.19 -4.05 -18.73
N LEU A 180 15.93 -4.45 -18.55
CA LEU A 180 14.78 -3.79 -19.24
C LEU A 180 14.61 -2.36 -18.78
N VAL A 181 14.76 -2.07 -17.48
CA VAL A 181 14.67 -0.71 -16.93
C VAL A 181 15.74 0.18 -17.55
N ALA A 182 16.99 -0.27 -17.61
CA ALA A 182 18.07 0.48 -18.23
C ALA A 182 17.79 0.75 -19.73
N GLU A 183 17.35 -0.25 -20.50
CA GLU A 183 17.00 -0.09 -21.93
C GLU A 183 15.85 0.90 -22.13
N ILE A 184 14.86 0.94 -21.23
CA ILE A 184 13.77 1.90 -21.29
C ILE A 184 14.29 3.30 -20.94
N ALA A 185 15.10 3.43 -19.89
CA ALA A 185 15.63 4.71 -19.41
C ALA A 185 16.48 5.43 -20.48
N GLU A 186 17.23 4.69 -21.34
CA GLU A 186 17.96 5.28 -22.47
C GLU A 186 17.09 6.11 -23.44
N ARG A 187 15.78 5.88 -23.43
CA ARG A 187 14.82 6.61 -24.28
C ARG A 187 14.19 7.81 -23.58
N ALA A 188 14.60 8.08 -22.35
CA ALA A 188 14.03 9.19 -21.59
C ALA A 188 14.35 10.55 -22.24
N THR A 189 13.38 11.45 -22.15
CA THR A 189 13.50 12.82 -22.67
C THR A 189 13.16 13.83 -21.59
N VAL A 190 13.66 15.04 -21.73
CA VAL A 190 13.29 16.14 -20.85
C VAL A 190 11.78 16.41 -20.96
N MET A 191 11.14 16.51 -19.81
CA MET A 191 9.74 16.83 -19.65
C MET A 191 9.57 18.04 -18.74
N VAL A 192 8.52 18.83 -19.00
CA VAL A 192 8.18 19.98 -18.14
C VAL A 192 6.76 19.78 -17.62
N ILE A 193 6.60 19.79 -16.30
CA ILE A 193 5.29 19.75 -15.62
C ILE A 193 5.25 20.94 -14.66
N ASP A 194 4.24 21.78 -14.79
CA ASP A 194 4.03 22.97 -13.96
C ASP A 194 5.27 23.91 -13.85
N GLY A 195 6.02 23.99 -14.94
CA GLY A 195 7.25 24.81 -15.00
C GLY A 195 8.51 24.15 -14.46
N GLU A 196 8.42 22.97 -13.86
CA GLU A 196 9.56 22.20 -13.36
C GLU A 196 10.07 21.21 -14.40
N TYR A 197 11.39 20.99 -14.42
CA TYR A 197 12.07 20.08 -15.33
C TYR A 197 12.27 18.72 -14.72
N GLY A 198 11.95 17.68 -15.48
CA GLY A 198 12.16 16.29 -15.13
C GLY A 198 12.51 15.42 -16.34
N MET A 199 12.65 14.12 -16.10
CA MET A 199 12.87 13.13 -17.15
C MET A 199 11.62 12.28 -17.31
N GLY A 200 11.18 12.03 -18.55
CA GLY A 200 9.99 11.24 -18.86
C GLY A 200 10.23 10.19 -19.92
N VAL A 201 9.61 9.03 -19.76
CA VAL A 201 9.67 7.94 -20.74
C VAL A 201 8.40 7.10 -20.76
N ASP A 202 8.05 6.61 -21.93
CA ASP A 202 6.99 5.61 -22.08
C ASP A 202 7.44 4.26 -21.56
N CYS A 203 6.69 3.66 -20.62
CA CYS A 203 6.99 2.33 -20.10
C CYS A 203 5.72 1.58 -19.67
N PRO A 204 5.77 0.24 -19.54
CA PRO A 204 4.71 -0.54 -18.92
C PRO A 204 4.50 -0.12 -17.45
N TYR A 205 3.23 -0.12 -17.00
CA TYR A 205 2.89 0.20 -15.60
C TYR A 205 3.68 -0.63 -14.57
N SER A 206 3.91 -1.91 -14.87
CA SER A 206 4.65 -2.82 -14.00
C SER A 206 6.14 -2.46 -13.80
N LEU A 207 6.68 -1.55 -14.60
CA LEU A 207 8.06 -1.05 -14.50
C LEU A 207 8.13 0.42 -14.08
N ALA A 208 6.99 1.10 -13.92
CA ALA A 208 6.94 2.55 -13.74
C ALA A 208 7.78 3.04 -12.55
N SER A 209 7.62 2.44 -11.39
CA SER A 209 8.38 2.84 -10.18
C SER A 209 9.88 2.61 -10.32
N ASP A 210 10.29 1.46 -10.89
CA ASP A 210 11.71 1.15 -11.05
C ASP A 210 12.37 2.05 -12.11
N VAL A 211 11.64 2.36 -13.21
CA VAL A 211 12.12 3.29 -14.24
C VAL A 211 12.25 4.71 -13.68
N CYS A 212 11.25 5.20 -12.95
CA CYS A 212 11.34 6.52 -12.31
C CYS A 212 12.50 6.59 -11.31
N HIS A 213 12.68 5.57 -10.50
CA HIS A 213 13.80 5.50 -9.56
C HIS A 213 15.14 5.51 -10.27
N HIS A 214 15.31 4.72 -11.33
CA HIS A 214 16.53 4.68 -12.15
C HIS A 214 16.82 6.04 -12.79
N LEU A 215 15.81 6.71 -13.36
CA LEU A 215 15.95 8.04 -13.94
C LEU A 215 16.40 9.08 -12.91
N LEU A 216 15.87 9.06 -11.69
CA LEU A 216 16.29 9.97 -10.62
C LEU A 216 17.71 9.70 -10.15
N GLN A 217 18.20 8.47 -10.24
CA GLN A 217 19.60 8.14 -9.94
C GLN A 217 20.56 8.63 -11.04
N GLU A 218 20.18 8.47 -12.30
CA GLU A 218 20.99 8.92 -13.44
C GLU A 218 21.00 10.45 -13.61
N TRP A 219 19.87 11.12 -13.31
CA TRP A 219 19.71 12.57 -13.42
C TRP A 219 19.29 13.19 -12.07
N PRO A 220 20.20 13.23 -11.07
CA PRO A 220 19.87 13.67 -9.72
C PRO A 220 19.47 15.15 -9.61
N ASP A 221 19.79 15.97 -10.60
CA ASP A 221 19.44 17.40 -10.64
C ASP A 221 18.02 17.66 -11.15
N THR A 222 17.30 16.63 -11.61
CA THR A 222 15.90 16.75 -12.04
C THR A 222 14.94 16.78 -10.85
N ARG A 223 13.83 17.51 -10.99
CA ARG A 223 12.84 17.65 -9.93
C ARG A 223 11.93 16.44 -9.81
N PHE A 224 11.76 15.70 -10.91
CA PHE A 224 10.91 14.50 -10.96
C PHE A 224 11.36 13.58 -12.08
N ALA A 225 10.94 12.31 -11.99
CA ALA A 225 10.90 11.38 -13.10
C ALA A 225 9.45 10.96 -13.36
N ALA A 226 9.09 10.80 -14.63
CA ALA A 226 7.74 10.46 -15.05
C ALA A 226 7.71 9.21 -15.95
N ALA A 227 7.02 8.18 -15.51
CA ALA A 227 6.66 7.05 -16.35
C ALA A 227 5.33 7.32 -17.05
N ILE A 228 5.34 7.30 -18.38
CA ILE A 228 4.17 7.51 -19.22
C ILE A 228 3.59 6.15 -19.57
N VAL A 229 2.42 5.85 -19.02
CA VAL A 229 1.73 4.57 -19.23
C VAL A 229 0.58 4.77 -20.18
N ARG A 230 0.66 4.16 -21.37
CA ARG A 230 -0.38 4.28 -22.40
C ARG A 230 -1.35 3.11 -22.33
N GLY A 231 -2.58 3.39 -21.98
CA GLY A 231 -3.72 2.48 -22.13
C GLY A 231 -4.39 2.63 -23.50
N LYS A 232 -5.42 1.82 -23.76
CA LYS A 232 -6.17 1.88 -25.03
C LYS A 232 -6.89 3.21 -25.25
N GLN A 233 -7.36 3.86 -24.20
CA GLN A 233 -8.15 5.10 -24.25
C GLN A 233 -7.68 6.15 -23.24
N SER A 234 -6.57 5.90 -22.55
CA SER A 234 -6.04 6.78 -21.50
C SER A 234 -4.52 6.82 -21.54
N VAL A 235 -3.98 7.92 -21.05
CA VAL A 235 -2.57 8.06 -20.73
C VAL A 235 -2.48 8.41 -19.24
N SER A 236 -1.73 7.64 -18.48
CA SER A 236 -1.49 7.88 -17.07
C SER A 236 -0.02 8.23 -16.85
N TYR A 237 0.24 9.07 -15.88
CA TYR A 237 1.60 9.44 -15.47
C TYR A 237 1.81 8.93 -14.05
N SER A 238 2.91 8.21 -13.83
CA SER A 238 3.44 7.88 -12.50
C SER A 238 4.65 8.79 -12.27
N LEU A 239 4.65 9.51 -11.16
CA LEU A 239 5.68 10.47 -10.77
C LEU A 239 6.40 9.95 -9.53
#